data_c5112170356fa48793bc6b74422ef52c
#
_entry.id   c5112170356fa48793bc6b74422ef52c
#
_cell.length_a   1.000
_cell.length_b   1.000
_cell.length_c   1.000
_cell.angle_alpha   90.00
_cell.angle_beta   90.00
_cell.angle_gamma   90.00
#
_symmetry.space_group_name_H-M   'P 1'
#
loop_
_entity.id
_entity.type
_entity.pdbx_description
1 polymer ?
#
loop_
_entity_poly.entity_id
_entity_poly.type
_entity_poly.pdbx_seq_one_letter_code
_entity_poly.pdbx_strand_id
1 'polypeptide(L)'
;MKLTGKEKVSYGLGAVGKDMVYMLSASYILYYYQDILGVSAFAMGVILLAARVFDAFNDPIMGVVVAKTRTRWGKFRPWLFIGTILNAIMLYLMFSAPPALDGGGLVAYAAVTYVLWGVTYTMMDIPYWSMIPAFTEGGKEREGLSTMARSCAGVGSAIITIITMLCVYRLGGGDERVGFKWFALVIAILFVLFTMITCVNVKEKSTVNVDSPSVGQMFRALIQNDQAMTVVITIVLINYA
;
A
#
# COMPACT_ATOMS: atom_id res chain seq x y z
N MET A 1 -4.05 -28.68 -2.89
CA MET A 1 -5.46 -28.34 -2.54
C MET A 1 -5.82 -27.08 -3.31
N LYS A 2 -6.60 -27.20 -4.39
CA LYS A 2 -6.89 -26.08 -5.29
C LYS A 2 -7.59 -24.91 -4.56
N LEU A 3 -7.27 -23.68 -4.97
CA LEU A 3 -7.92 -22.47 -4.46
C LEU A 3 -9.40 -22.46 -4.83
N THR A 4 -10.22 -22.15 -3.84
CA THR A 4 -11.66 -21.94 -4.06
C THR A 4 -11.91 -20.61 -4.76
N GLY A 5 -13.01 -20.52 -5.52
CA GLY A 5 -13.43 -19.25 -6.13
C GLY A 5 -13.60 -18.13 -5.11
N LYS A 6 -14.09 -18.47 -3.90
CA LYS A 6 -14.24 -17.52 -2.79
C LYS A 6 -12.90 -16.94 -2.32
N GLU A 7 -11.87 -17.77 -2.19
CA GLU A 7 -10.51 -17.30 -1.81
C GLU A 7 -9.94 -16.36 -2.86
N LYS A 8 -10.09 -16.70 -4.15
CA LYS A 8 -9.61 -15.87 -5.26
C LYS A 8 -10.29 -14.50 -5.29
N VAL A 9 -11.62 -14.48 -5.24
CA VAL A 9 -12.40 -13.23 -5.24
C VAL A 9 -12.06 -12.38 -4.02
N SER A 10 -12.00 -12.98 -2.84
CA SER A 10 -11.66 -12.24 -1.61
C SER A 10 -10.25 -11.64 -1.67
N TYR A 11 -9.29 -12.37 -2.25
CA TYR A 11 -7.94 -11.86 -2.44
C TYR A 11 -7.91 -10.72 -3.47
N GLY A 12 -8.63 -10.85 -4.58
CA GLY A 12 -8.78 -9.79 -5.58
C GLY A 12 -9.41 -8.52 -5.03
N LEU A 13 -10.43 -8.62 -4.16
CA LEU A 13 -11.03 -7.47 -3.49
C LEU A 13 -10.03 -6.73 -2.59
N GLY A 14 -9.18 -7.47 -1.86
CA GLY A 14 -8.09 -6.86 -1.10
C GLY A 14 -7.12 -6.07 -1.99
N ALA A 15 -6.80 -6.60 -3.19
CA ALA A 15 -5.98 -5.90 -4.16
C ALA A 15 -6.63 -4.59 -4.63
N VAL A 16 -7.95 -4.61 -4.94
CA VAL A 16 -8.70 -3.39 -5.30
C VAL A 16 -8.57 -2.35 -4.20
N GLY A 17 -8.91 -2.71 -2.95
CA GLY A 17 -8.92 -1.77 -1.83
C GLY A 17 -7.57 -1.13 -1.55
N LYS A 18 -6.50 -1.95 -1.52
CA LYS A 18 -5.17 -1.42 -1.26
C LYS A 18 -4.66 -0.49 -2.36
N ASP A 19 -4.96 -0.79 -3.63
CA ASP A 19 -4.53 0.06 -4.74
C ASP A 19 -5.38 1.33 -4.87
N MET A 20 -6.64 1.32 -4.44
CA MET A 20 -7.43 2.55 -4.29
C MET A 20 -6.74 3.53 -3.33
N VAL A 21 -6.28 3.06 -2.18
CA VAL A 21 -5.56 3.89 -1.19
C VAL A 21 -4.23 4.38 -1.75
N TYR A 22 -3.46 3.48 -2.37
CA TYR A 22 -2.18 3.84 -2.99
C TYR A 22 -2.36 4.91 -4.06
N MET A 23 -3.31 4.72 -4.98
CA MET A 23 -3.52 5.63 -6.10
C MET A 23 -4.05 7.00 -5.65
N LEU A 24 -4.91 7.05 -4.63
CA LEU A 24 -5.37 8.30 -4.05
C LEU A 24 -4.19 9.10 -3.49
N SER A 25 -3.30 8.45 -2.73
CA SER A 25 -2.09 9.11 -2.22
C SER A 25 -1.14 9.49 -3.35
N ALA A 26 -0.77 8.56 -4.23
CA ALA A 26 0.24 8.79 -5.26
C ALA A 26 -0.15 9.89 -6.25
N SER A 27 -1.44 9.99 -6.62
CA SER A 27 -1.89 10.93 -7.65
C SER A 27 -2.33 12.28 -7.10
N TYR A 28 -2.84 12.33 -5.86
CA TYR A 28 -3.51 13.53 -5.36
C TYR A 28 -2.83 14.20 -4.17
N ILE A 29 -1.76 13.61 -3.60
CA ILE A 29 -1.07 14.22 -2.45
C ILE A 29 -0.45 15.58 -2.81
N LEU A 30 0.20 15.67 -3.98
CA LEU A 30 0.79 16.91 -4.46
C LEU A 30 -0.28 17.96 -4.69
N TYR A 31 -1.33 17.62 -5.42
CA TYR A 31 -2.46 18.52 -5.67
C TYR A 31 -3.07 19.04 -4.36
N TYR A 32 -3.35 18.15 -3.41
CA TYR A 32 -3.94 18.54 -2.12
C TYR A 32 -3.05 19.51 -1.34
N TYR A 33 -1.75 19.23 -1.20
CA TYR A 33 -0.87 20.08 -0.41
C TYR A 33 -0.39 21.33 -1.14
N GLN A 34 -0.15 21.27 -2.46
CA GLN A 34 0.32 22.43 -3.21
C GLN A 34 -0.82 23.35 -3.65
N ASP A 35 -1.82 22.79 -4.33
CA ASP A 35 -2.85 23.63 -4.98
C ASP A 35 -3.97 24.02 -4.00
N ILE A 36 -4.33 23.15 -3.05
CA ILE A 36 -5.39 23.45 -2.08
C ILE A 36 -4.85 24.09 -0.80
N LEU A 37 -3.73 23.58 -0.27
CA LEU A 37 -3.20 24.04 1.02
C LEU A 37 -2.05 25.04 0.88
N GLY A 38 -1.53 25.29 -0.32
CA GLY A 38 -0.49 26.30 -0.58
C GLY A 38 0.91 25.94 -0.11
N VAL A 39 1.21 24.66 0.13
CA VAL A 39 2.57 24.19 0.46
C VAL A 39 3.47 24.30 -0.76
N SER A 40 4.69 24.83 -0.61
CA SER A 40 5.59 24.98 -1.75
C SER A 40 5.95 23.66 -2.42
N ALA A 41 6.07 23.67 -3.76
CA ALA A 41 6.47 22.50 -4.53
C ALA A 41 7.84 21.94 -4.11
N PHE A 42 8.76 22.83 -3.72
CA PHE A 42 10.08 22.42 -3.21
C PHE A 42 9.96 21.62 -1.90
N ALA A 43 9.15 22.11 -0.94
CA ALA A 43 8.94 21.41 0.33
C ALA A 43 8.31 20.03 0.09
N MET A 44 7.29 19.93 -0.76
CA MET A 44 6.68 18.66 -1.12
C MET A 44 7.66 17.72 -1.84
N GLY A 45 8.46 18.23 -2.75
CA GLY A 45 9.51 17.45 -3.42
C GLY A 45 10.51 16.85 -2.43
N VAL A 46 10.96 17.64 -1.44
CA VAL A 46 11.87 17.16 -0.37
C VAL A 46 11.19 16.10 0.49
N ILE A 47 9.92 16.28 0.86
CA ILE A 47 9.16 15.31 1.65
C ILE A 47 9.04 13.98 0.89
N LEU A 48 8.66 14.03 -0.38
CA LEU A 48 8.52 12.83 -1.21
C LEU A 48 9.85 12.09 -1.40
N LEU A 49 10.93 12.83 -1.64
CA LEU A 49 12.27 12.25 -1.76
C LEU A 49 12.71 11.60 -0.45
N ALA A 50 12.57 12.31 0.68
CA ALA A 50 12.91 11.77 1.99
C ALA A 50 12.11 10.51 2.32
N ALA A 51 10.82 10.48 2.01
CA ALA A 51 9.99 9.30 2.19
C ALA A 51 10.48 8.12 1.33
N ARG A 52 10.86 8.34 0.06
CA ARG A 52 11.41 7.29 -0.80
C ARG A 52 12.73 6.72 -0.28
N VAL A 53 13.61 7.59 0.23
CA VAL A 53 14.85 7.14 0.88
C VAL A 53 14.53 6.33 2.13
N PHE A 54 13.55 6.76 2.93
CA PHE A 54 13.12 6.04 4.12
C PHE A 54 12.53 4.66 3.77
N ASP A 55 11.66 4.57 2.74
CA ASP A 55 11.06 3.31 2.28
C ASP A 55 12.13 2.30 1.87
N ALA A 56 13.21 2.73 1.22
CA ALA A 56 14.32 1.85 0.82
C ALA A 56 14.96 1.10 2.00
N PHE A 57 14.92 1.67 3.21
CA PHE A 57 15.38 1.01 4.45
C PHE A 57 14.25 0.28 5.18
N ASN A 58 13.05 0.87 5.19
CA ASN A 58 11.88 0.34 5.88
C ASN A 58 11.40 -0.99 5.29
N ASP A 59 11.36 -1.10 3.96
CA ASP A 59 10.81 -2.28 3.29
C ASP A 59 11.60 -3.58 3.59
N PRO A 60 12.94 -3.62 3.52
CA PRO A 60 13.71 -4.81 3.94
C PRO A 60 13.52 -5.15 5.41
N ILE A 61 13.47 -4.14 6.29
CA ILE A 61 13.25 -4.35 7.73
C ILE A 61 11.88 -5.00 7.95
N MET A 62 10.84 -4.46 7.33
CA MET A 62 9.49 -4.99 7.45
C MET A 62 9.40 -6.42 6.89
N GLY A 63 10.07 -6.71 5.77
CA GLY A 63 10.19 -8.05 5.22
C GLY A 63 10.75 -9.05 6.23
N VAL A 64 11.82 -8.69 6.95
CA VAL A 64 12.41 -9.53 8.02
C VAL A 64 11.46 -9.69 9.20
N VAL A 65 10.81 -8.61 9.64
CA VAL A 65 9.84 -8.63 10.76
C VAL A 65 8.69 -9.58 10.44
N VAL A 66 8.10 -9.46 9.26
CA VAL A 66 7.02 -10.36 8.78
C VAL A 66 7.53 -11.80 8.69
N ALA A 67 8.75 -12.00 8.16
CA ALA A 67 9.33 -13.33 8.02
C ALA A 67 9.51 -14.06 9.37
N LYS A 68 9.85 -13.34 10.43
CA LYS A 68 10.04 -13.87 11.79
C LYS A 68 8.74 -13.99 12.60
N THR A 69 7.65 -13.45 12.12
CA THR A 69 6.37 -13.46 12.84
C THR A 69 5.77 -14.87 12.88
N ARG A 70 5.36 -15.29 14.06
CA ARG A 70 4.67 -16.57 14.30
C ARG A 70 3.50 -16.32 15.24
N THR A 71 2.28 -16.36 14.72
CA THR A 71 1.07 -16.18 15.53
C THR A 71 0.05 -17.28 15.25
N ARG A 72 -0.95 -17.39 16.15
CA ARG A 72 -2.07 -18.33 15.98
C ARG A 72 -2.95 -18.00 14.75
N TRP A 73 -2.88 -16.76 14.26
CA TRP A 73 -3.61 -16.28 13.08
C TRP A 73 -2.84 -16.48 11.78
N GLY A 74 -1.63 -17.02 11.85
CA GLY A 74 -0.69 -17.14 10.75
C GLY A 74 0.45 -16.12 10.84
N LYS A 75 1.24 -16.02 9.77
CA LYS A 75 2.40 -15.17 9.67
C LYS A 75 2.06 -13.79 9.11
N PHE A 76 1.20 -13.75 8.07
CA PHE A 76 0.92 -12.55 7.28
C PHE A 76 -0.35 -11.82 7.73
N ARG A 77 -1.40 -12.57 8.12
CA ARG A 77 -2.72 -12.01 8.46
C ARG A 77 -2.71 -10.97 9.58
N PRO A 78 -1.96 -11.11 10.68
CA PRO A 78 -1.90 -10.08 11.73
C PRO A 78 -1.38 -8.75 11.21
N TRP A 79 -0.34 -8.78 10.38
CA TRP A 79 0.25 -7.58 9.78
C TRP A 79 -0.69 -6.94 8.77
N LEU A 80 -1.36 -7.76 7.96
CA LEU A 80 -2.38 -7.29 7.03
C LEU A 80 -3.51 -6.58 7.78
N PHE A 81 -3.99 -7.14 8.89
CA PHE A 81 -5.05 -6.55 9.71
C PHE A 81 -4.61 -5.22 10.35
N ILE A 82 -3.52 -5.24 11.11
CA ILE A 82 -3.02 -4.07 11.85
C ILE A 82 -2.58 -2.97 10.86
N GLY A 83 -1.80 -3.33 9.85
CA GLY A 83 -1.32 -2.41 8.84
C GLY A 83 -2.45 -1.72 8.08
N THR A 84 -3.52 -2.45 7.74
CA THR A 84 -4.71 -1.88 7.07
C THR A 84 -5.40 -0.84 7.94
N ILE A 85 -5.63 -1.12 9.22
CA ILE A 85 -6.33 -0.17 10.12
C ILE A 85 -5.47 1.08 10.31
N LEU A 86 -4.17 0.91 10.60
CA LEU A 86 -3.28 2.04 10.79
C LEU A 86 -3.14 2.87 9.52
N ASN A 87 -3.01 2.22 8.36
CA ASN A 87 -2.91 2.92 7.09
C ASN A 87 -4.19 3.68 6.71
N ALA A 88 -5.35 3.11 6.99
CA ALA A 88 -6.64 3.79 6.80
C ALA A 88 -6.75 5.06 7.65
N ILE A 89 -6.28 5.02 8.90
CA ILE A 89 -6.21 6.19 9.78
C ILE A 89 -5.23 7.22 9.21
N MET A 90 -4.04 6.80 8.79
CA MET A 90 -3.04 7.71 8.23
C MET A 90 -3.50 8.34 6.92
N LEU A 91 -4.20 7.59 6.05
CA LEU A 91 -4.80 8.14 4.83
C LEU A 91 -5.80 9.26 5.16
N TYR A 92 -6.70 9.02 6.11
CA TYR A 92 -7.66 10.05 6.54
C TYR A 92 -6.96 11.28 7.11
N LEU A 93 -5.98 11.11 8.00
CA LEU A 93 -5.22 12.22 8.59
C LEU A 93 -4.49 13.00 7.51
N MET A 94 -3.86 12.34 6.55
CA MET A 94 -3.10 12.96 5.46
C MET A 94 -3.96 13.91 4.61
N PHE A 95 -5.23 13.58 4.35
CA PHE A 95 -6.18 14.42 3.62
C PHE A 95 -7.12 15.24 4.54
N SER A 96 -6.78 15.33 5.84
CA SER A 96 -7.58 16.04 6.86
C SER A 96 -6.71 17.01 7.66
N ALA A 97 -5.83 17.76 6.98
CA ALA A 97 -4.95 18.71 7.63
C ALA A 97 -5.75 19.74 8.44
N PRO A 98 -5.41 19.99 9.74
CA PRO A 98 -6.12 20.94 10.57
C PRO A 98 -6.08 22.36 9.98
N PRO A 99 -7.19 23.13 10.00
CA PRO A 99 -7.23 24.48 9.46
C PRO A 99 -6.33 25.48 10.19
N ALA A 100 -5.99 25.18 11.44
CA ALA A 100 -5.13 26.04 12.26
C ALA A 100 -3.62 25.93 11.93
N LEU A 101 -3.24 24.98 11.06
CA LEU A 101 -1.84 24.83 10.65
C LEU A 101 -1.56 25.67 9.41
N ASP A 102 -0.47 26.42 9.46
CA ASP A 102 0.08 27.20 8.37
C ASP A 102 1.60 27.07 8.28
N GLY A 103 2.20 27.56 7.20
CA GLY A 103 3.63 27.63 7.00
C GLY A 103 4.38 26.34 7.36
N GLY A 104 5.36 26.48 8.27
CA GLY A 104 6.20 25.36 8.72
C GLY A 104 5.43 24.25 9.45
N GLY A 105 4.35 24.58 10.16
CA GLY A 105 3.50 23.62 10.85
C GLY A 105 2.78 22.69 9.86
N LEU A 106 2.30 23.23 8.76
CA LEU A 106 1.64 22.47 7.71
C LEU A 106 2.64 21.57 6.96
N VAL A 107 3.85 22.06 6.68
CA VAL A 107 4.93 21.26 6.07
C VAL A 107 5.32 20.10 6.98
N ALA A 108 5.48 20.33 8.28
CA ALA A 108 5.79 19.29 9.25
C ALA A 108 4.67 18.22 9.34
N TYR A 109 3.41 18.68 9.34
CA TYR A 109 2.25 17.80 9.32
C TYR A 109 2.22 16.91 8.07
N ALA A 110 2.45 17.51 6.89
CA ALA A 110 2.54 16.78 5.62
C ALA A 110 3.65 15.72 5.67
N ALA A 111 4.85 16.09 6.14
CA ALA A 111 5.98 15.18 6.24
C ALA A 111 5.69 13.99 7.17
N VAL A 112 5.20 14.27 8.38
CA VAL A 112 4.91 13.21 9.37
C VAL A 112 3.81 12.27 8.89
N THR A 113 2.69 12.82 8.41
CA THR A 113 1.56 11.99 7.96
C THR A 113 1.91 11.17 6.72
N TYR A 114 2.68 11.72 5.78
CA TYR A 114 3.10 11.01 4.58
C TYR A 114 4.09 9.88 4.89
N VAL A 115 5.10 10.12 5.72
CA VAL A 115 6.05 9.07 6.13
C VAL A 115 5.34 7.97 6.91
N LEU A 116 4.47 8.32 7.88
CA LEU A 116 3.70 7.33 8.64
C LEU A 116 2.72 6.55 7.75
N TRP A 117 2.14 7.21 6.74
CA TRP A 117 1.33 6.50 5.74
C TRP A 117 2.18 5.48 4.98
N GLY A 118 3.38 5.83 4.53
CA GLY A 118 4.32 4.90 3.86
C GLY A 118 4.65 3.70 4.75
N VAL A 119 5.06 3.93 6.00
CA VAL A 119 5.35 2.86 6.97
C VAL A 119 4.18 1.91 7.15
N THR A 120 2.99 2.45 7.40
CA THR A 120 1.79 1.63 7.63
C THR A 120 1.33 0.92 6.34
N TYR A 121 1.56 1.53 5.16
CA TYR A 121 1.32 0.89 3.89
C TYR A 121 2.23 -0.31 3.67
N THR A 122 3.53 -0.17 3.90
CA THR A 122 4.51 -1.27 3.83
C THR A 122 4.16 -2.42 4.79
N MET A 123 3.69 -2.09 6.01
CA MET A 123 3.23 -3.10 6.98
C MET A 123 2.11 -4.00 6.45
N MET A 124 1.30 -3.51 5.54
CA MET A 124 0.20 -4.24 4.92
C MET A 124 0.58 -4.83 3.55
N ASP A 125 1.28 -4.06 2.72
CA ASP A 125 1.57 -4.43 1.33
C ASP A 125 2.53 -5.61 1.22
N ILE A 126 3.62 -5.61 2.00
CA ILE A 126 4.60 -6.72 2.01
C ILE A 126 3.93 -8.05 2.41
N PRO A 127 3.19 -8.15 3.52
CA PRO A 127 2.47 -9.38 3.86
C PRO A 127 1.45 -9.78 2.82
N TYR A 128 0.75 -8.83 2.21
CA TYR A 128 -0.25 -9.09 1.19
C TYR A 128 0.34 -9.86 0.01
N TRP A 129 1.41 -9.38 -0.60
CA TRP A 129 2.05 -10.04 -1.73
C TRP A 129 2.81 -11.31 -1.32
N SER A 130 3.45 -11.29 -0.15
CA SER A 130 4.20 -12.44 0.38
C SER A 130 3.28 -13.60 0.79
N MET A 131 2.00 -13.37 0.98
CA MET A 131 1.04 -14.41 1.34
C MET A 131 0.72 -15.35 0.16
N ILE A 132 0.86 -14.92 -1.09
CA ILE A 132 0.53 -15.75 -2.27
C ILE A 132 1.17 -17.14 -2.22
N PRO A 133 2.49 -17.29 -1.99
CA PRO A 133 3.11 -18.60 -1.87
C PRO A 133 2.61 -19.45 -0.70
N ALA A 134 2.10 -18.82 0.35
CA ALA A 134 1.67 -19.52 1.57
C ALA A 134 0.30 -20.20 1.45
N PHE A 135 -0.50 -19.83 0.44
CA PHE A 135 -1.82 -20.45 0.23
C PHE A 135 -2.04 -21.00 -1.19
N THR A 136 -1.01 -20.99 -2.05
CA THR A 136 -1.01 -21.59 -3.38
C THR A 136 -0.04 -22.77 -3.45
N GLU A 137 -0.35 -23.78 -4.27
CA GLU A 137 0.54 -24.95 -4.46
C GLU A 137 1.71 -24.67 -5.42
N GLY A 138 1.71 -23.53 -6.12
CA GLY A 138 2.75 -23.15 -7.09
C GLY A 138 2.30 -23.30 -8.55
N GLY A 139 3.25 -23.11 -9.49
CA GLY A 139 3.00 -23.21 -10.93
C GLY A 139 1.86 -22.31 -11.42
N LYS A 140 1.06 -22.82 -12.35
CA LYS A 140 -0.05 -22.08 -13.01
C LYS A 140 -1.07 -21.47 -12.03
N GLU A 141 -1.29 -22.08 -10.87
CA GLU A 141 -2.24 -21.56 -9.89
C GLU A 141 -1.71 -20.26 -9.25
N ARG A 142 -0.44 -20.23 -8.89
CA ARG A 142 0.23 -19.06 -8.33
C ARG A 142 0.31 -17.93 -9.35
N GLU A 143 0.69 -18.25 -10.58
CA GLU A 143 0.75 -17.30 -11.69
C GLU A 143 -0.62 -16.69 -11.97
N GLY A 144 -1.65 -17.53 -12.10
CA GLY A 144 -3.02 -17.09 -12.34
C GLY A 144 -3.57 -16.19 -11.21
N LEU A 145 -3.28 -16.51 -9.95
CA LEU A 145 -3.69 -15.68 -8.81
C LEU A 145 -2.94 -14.34 -8.79
N SER A 146 -1.64 -14.36 -9.04
CA SER A 146 -0.83 -13.14 -9.10
C SER A 146 -1.29 -12.20 -10.21
N THR A 147 -1.57 -12.75 -11.40
CA THR A 147 -2.10 -11.99 -12.55
C THR A 147 -3.47 -11.41 -12.24
N MET A 148 -4.38 -12.23 -11.68
CA MET A 148 -5.71 -11.75 -11.28
C MET A 148 -5.62 -10.64 -10.23
N ALA A 149 -4.77 -10.81 -9.20
CA ALA A 149 -4.60 -9.79 -8.17
C ALA A 149 -4.04 -8.48 -8.74
N ARG A 150 -3.07 -8.55 -9.66
CA ARG A 150 -2.54 -7.37 -10.37
C ARG A 150 -3.61 -6.68 -11.22
N SER A 151 -4.45 -7.45 -11.93
CA SER A 151 -5.56 -6.90 -12.69
C SER A 151 -6.59 -6.22 -11.79
N CYS A 152 -6.94 -6.83 -10.66
CA CYS A 152 -7.83 -6.24 -9.66
C CYS A 152 -7.24 -4.94 -9.07
N ALA A 153 -5.95 -4.92 -8.79
CA ALA A 153 -5.22 -3.73 -8.35
C ALA A 153 -5.34 -2.61 -9.39
N GLY A 154 -5.11 -2.91 -10.67
CA GLY A 154 -5.29 -1.96 -11.76
C GLY A 154 -6.73 -1.40 -11.87
N VAL A 155 -7.74 -2.23 -11.60
CA VAL A 155 -9.13 -1.76 -11.53
C VAL A 155 -9.32 -0.78 -10.38
N GLY A 156 -8.74 -1.05 -9.19
CA GLY A 156 -8.78 -0.13 -8.07
C GLY A 156 -8.15 1.23 -8.40
N SER A 157 -6.98 1.22 -9.02
CA SER A 157 -6.28 2.42 -9.48
C SER A 157 -7.10 3.21 -10.50
N ALA A 158 -7.69 2.53 -11.49
CA ALA A 158 -8.51 3.15 -12.54
C ALA A 158 -9.76 3.81 -11.94
N ILE A 159 -10.44 3.15 -11.01
CA ILE A 159 -11.61 3.72 -10.31
C ILE A 159 -11.21 5.05 -9.66
N ILE A 160 -10.15 5.08 -8.87
CA ILE A 160 -9.72 6.30 -8.17
C ILE A 160 -9.36 7.40 -9.17
N THR A 161 -8.60 7.08 -10.21
CA THR A 161 -8.23 8.08 -11.23
C THR A 161 -9.45 8.75 -11.87
N ILE A 162 -10.50 7.98 -12.14
CA ILE A 162 -11.70 8.47 -12.84
C ILE A 162 -12.63 9.25 -11.90
N ILE A 163 -12.86 8.76 -10.68
CA ILE A 163 -13.96 9.27 -9.85
C ILE A 163 -13.53 10.31 -8.82
N THR A 164 -12.23 10.43 -8.48
CA THR A 164 -11.79 11.24 -7.34
C THR A 164 -12.29 12.68 -7.41
N MET A 165 -12.00 13.41 -8.48
CA MET A 165 -12.37 14.83 -8.54
C MET A 165 -13.90 15.03 -8.55
N LEU A 166 -14.65 14.13 -9.21
CA LEU A 166 -16.12 14.18 -9.19
C LEU A 166 -16.67 13.98 -7.78
N CYS A 167 -16.14 13.00 -7.05
CA CYS A 167 -16.57 12.70 -5.69
C CYS A 167 -16.13 13.81 -4.71
N VAL A 168 -14.89 14.30 -4.84
CA VAL A 168 -14.36 15.40 -4.02
C VAL A 168 -15.24 16.63 -4.17
N TYR A 169 -15.54 17.05 -5.38
CA TYR A 169 -16.42 18.20 -5.63
C TYR A 169 -17.80 18.04 -5.00
N ARG A 170 -18.42 16.87 -5.18
CA ARG A 170 -19.76 16.60 -4.64
C ARG A 170 -19.78 16.49 -3.10
N LEU A 171 -18.84 15.77 -2.53
CA LEU A 171 -18.75 15.56 -1.07
C LEU A 171 -18.36 16.84 -0.32
N GLY A 172 -17.59 17.72 -0.98
CA GLY A 172 -17.17 18.99 -0.41
C GLY A 172 -18.16 20.14 -0.61
N GLY A 173 -19.23 19.94 -1.40
CA GLY A 173 -20.15 21.03 -1.74
C GLY A 173 -19.46 22.20 -2.45
N GLY A 174 -18.41 21.93 -3.20
CA GLY A 174 -17.57 22.91 -3.89
C GLY A 174 -16.28 23.28 -3.14
N ASP A 175 -16.13 22.89 -1.86
CA ASP A 175 -14.86 23.01 -1.12
C ASP A 175 -14.05 21.72 -1.27
N GLU A 176 -12.97 21.78 -2.04
CA GLU A 176 -12.13 20.62 -2.32
C GLU A 176 -11.40 20.11 -1.07
N ARG A 177 -11.03 20.97 -0.13
CA ARG A 177 -10.40 20.57 1.14
C ARG A 177 -11.33 19.68 1.95
N VAL A 178 -12.58 20.08 2.07
CA VAL A 178 -13.63 19.28 2.75
C VAL A 178 -13.92 18.01 1.94
N GLY A 179 -13.96 18.12 0.62
CA GLY A 179 -14.18 17.00 -0.29
C GLY A 179 -13.14 15.91 -0.17
N PHE A 180 -11.85 16.25 -0.19
CA PHE A 180 -10.75 15.27 0.00
C PHE A 180 -10.82 14.57 1.34
N LYS A 181 -11.12 15.29 2.42
CA LYS A 181 -11.30 14.72 3.75
C LYS A 181 -12.36 13.62 3.77
N TRP A 182 -13.55 13.92 3.24
CA TRP A 182 -14.65 12.94 3.23
C TRP A 182 -14.41 11.82 2.24
N PHE A 183 -13.83 12.10 1.08
CA PHE A 183 -13.49 11.08 0.10
C PHE A 183 -12.43 10.12 0.65
N ALA A 184 -11.37 10.62 1.28
CA ALA A 184 -10.36 9.80 1.93
C ALA A 184 -10.96 8.89 3.01
N LEU A 185 -11.94 9.39 3.79
CA LEU A 185 -12.66 8.57 4.77
C LEU A 185 -13.44 7.43 4.11
N VAL A 186 -14.17 7.70 3.02
CA VAL A 186 -14.92 6.68 2.27
C VAL A 186 -13.96 5.61 1.73
N ILE A 187 -12.85 6.02 1.11
CA ILE A 187 -11.85 5.10 0.59
C ILE A 187 -11.20 4.29 1.71
N ALA A 188 -10.88 4.91 2.85
CA ALA A 188 -10.35 4.22 4.02
C ALA A 188 -11.30 3.12 4.53
N ILE A 189 -12.59 3.41 4.62
CA ILE A 189 -13.61 2.43 5.03
C ILE A 189 -13.70 1.28 4.03
N LEU A 190 -13.78 1.55 2.72
CA LEU A 190 -13.82 0.52 1.69
C LEU A 190 -12.56 -0.36 1.72
N PHE A 191 -11.39 0.24 1.90
CA PHE A 191 -10.13 -0.47 2.03
C PHE A 191 -10.13 -1.43 3.23
N VAL A 192 -10.56 -0.96 4.40
CA VAL A 192 -10.69 -1.81 5.59
C VAL A 192 -11.66 -2.96 5.32
N LEU A 193 -12.84 -2.70 4.76
CA LEU A 193 -13.82 -3.74 4.46
C LEU A 193 -13.27 -4.79 3.50
N PHE A 194 -12.65 -4.39 2.39
CA PHE A 194 -12.10 -5.31 1.40
C PHE A 194 -10.96 -6.15 1.94
N THR A 195 -10.06 -5.53 2.72
CA THR A 195 -8.96 -6.25 3.35
C THR A 195 -9.44 -7.19 4.46
N MET A 196 -10.48 -6.82 5.22
CA MET A 196 -11.08 -7.72 6.21
C MET A 196 -11.71 -8.95 5.55
N ILE A 197 -12.38 -8.79 4.40
CA ILE A 197 -12.88 -9.92 3.61
C ILE A 197 -11.73 -10.86 3.22
N THR A 198 -10.59 -10.30 2.81
CA THR A 198 -9.38 -11.09 2.52
C THR A 198 -8.88 -11.83 3.77
N CYS A 199 -8.71 -11.14 4.89
CA CYS A 199 -8.22 -11.72 6.14
C CYS A 199 -9.09 -12.86 6.67
N VAL A 200 -10.40 -12.77 6.48
CA VAL A 200 -11.35 -13.80 6.96
C VAL A 200 -11.36 -15.03 6.04
N ASN A 201 -11.39 -14.82 4.73
CA ASN A 201 -11.60 -15.88 3.77
C ASN A 201 -10.31 -16.56 3.30
N VAL A 202 -9.17 -15.87 3.27
CA VAL A 202 -7.89 -16.42 2.84
C VAL A 202 -7.11 -16.88 4.05
N LYS A 203 -6.86 -18.19 4.14
CA LYS A 203 -6.09 -18.81 5.23
C LYS A 203 -4.76 -19.33 4.71
N GLU A 204 -3.70 -19.07 5.46
CA GLU A 204 -2.38 -19.66 5.19
C GLU A 204 -2.47 -21.18 5.35
N LYS A 205 -2.14 -21.92 4.28
CA LYS A 205 -2.25 -23.39 4.23
C LYS A 205 -0.94 -24.08 4.55
N SER A 206 0.19 -23.38 4.44
CA SER A 206 1.50 -23.90 4.77
C SER A 206 2.27 -22.90 5.61
N THR A 207 2.77 -23.35 6.76
CA THR A 207 3.86 -22.69 7.46
C THR A 207 5.16 -23.10 6.76
N VAL A 208 5.50 -22.42 5.66
CA VAL A 208 6.83 -22.60 5.08
C VAL A 208 7.81 -22.02 6.11
N ASN A 209 8.47 -22.92 6.84
CA ASN A 209 9.61 -22.58 7.66
C ASN A 209 10.78 -22.23 6.71
N VAL A 210 10.75 -21.04 6.17
CA VAL A 210 11.93 -20.48 5.50
C VAL A 210 12.78 -19.91 6.62
N ASP A 211 13.97 -20.47 6.81
CA ASP A 211 14.99 -19.81 7.61
C ASP A 211 15.14 -18.41 7.06
N SER A 212 14.85 -17.41 7.90
CA SER A 212 14.83 -16.02 7.47
C SER A 212 16.28 -15.58 7.24
N PRO A 213 16.71 -15.41 5.99
CA PRO A 213 18.08 -14.97 5.72
C PRO A 213 18.29 -13.59 6.33
N SER A 214 19.54 -13.29 6.69
CA SER A 214 19.91 -11.93 7.12
C SER A 214 19.73 -10.95 5.95
N VAL A 215 19.51 -9.66 6.25
CA VAL A 215 19.38 -8.62 5.21
C VAL A 215 20.56 -8.66 4.23
N GLY A 216 21.79 -8.85 4.73
CA GLY A 216 22.98 -8.98 3.87
C GLY A 216 22.95 -10.21 2.96
N GLN A 217 22.41 -11.34 3.44
CA GLN A 217 22.22 -12.54 2.60
C GLN A 217 21.15 -12.32 1.53
N MET A 218 20.09 -11.56 1.84
CA MET A 218 19.05 -11.21 0.87
C MET A 218 19.61 -10.33 -0.26
N PHE A 219 20.37 -9.30 0.07
CA PHE A 219 21.05 -8.45 -0.93
C PHE A 219 22.04 -9.24 -1.78
N ARG A 220 22.83 -10.11 -1.16
CA ARG A 220 23.78 -10.95 -1.89
C ARG A 220 23.07 -11.92 -2.84
N ALA A 221 21.99 -12.55 -2.40
CA ALA A 221 21.17 -13.43 -3.23
C ALA A 221 20.53 -12.68 -4.39
N LEU A 222 20.06 -11.43 -4.18
CA LEU A 222 19.50 -10.59 -5.23
C LEU A 222 20.55 -10.25 -6.29
N ILE A 223 21.73 -9.80 -5.90
CA ILE A 223 22.81 -9.42 -6.83
C ILE A 223 23.34 -10.64 -7.59
N GLN A 224 23.35 -11.82 -6.98
CA GLN A 224 23.81 -13.07 -7.61
C GLN A 224 22.76 -13.71 -8.53
N ASN A 225 21.53 -13.22 -8.52
CA ASN A 225 20.45 -13.73 -9.35
C ASN A 225 20.24 -12.82 -10.58
N ASP A 226 20.80 -13.21 -11.71
CA ASP A 226 20.72 -12.45 -12.97
C ASP A 226 19.28 -12.16 -13.42
N GLN A 227 18.37 -13.11 -13.22
CA GLN A 227 16.95 -12.91 -13.57
C GLN A 227 16.29 -11.87 -12.67
N ALA A 228 16.55 -11.93 -11.35
CA ALA A 228 16.04 -10.95 -10.41
C ALA A 228 16.61 -9.55 -10.71
N MET A 229 17.91 -9.44 -10.99
CA MET A 229 18.55 -8.18 -11.38
C MET A 229 17.98 -7.61 -12.68
N THR A 230 17.75 -8.45 -13.69
CA THR A 230 17.11 -8.03 -14.93
C THR A 230 15.72 -7.44 -14.68
N VAL A 231 14.91 -8.09 -13.83
CA VAL A 231 13.57 -7.59 -13.45
C VAL A 231 13.69 -6.25 -12.71
N VAL A 232 14.60 -6.13 -11.76
CA VAL A 232 14.82 -4.87 -11.02
C VAL A 232 15.21 -3.74 -11.97
N ILE A 233 16.18 -3.96 -12.86
CA ILE A 233 16.62 -2.96 -13.85
C ILE A 233 15.45 -2.58 -14.77
N THR A 234 14.69 -3.56 -15.25
CA THR A 234 13.53 -3.31 -16.12
C THR A 234 12.47 -2.46 -15.42
N ILE A 235 12.15 -2.76 -14.17
CA ILE A 235 11.19 -1.98 -13.38
C ILE A 235 11.70 -0.54 -13.17
N VAL A 236 12.99 -0.37 -12.86
CA VAL A 236 13.60 0.95 -12.73
C VAL A 236 13.48 1.73 -14.03
N LEU A 237 13.85 1.13 -15.15
CA LEU A 237 13.77 1.80 -16.46
C LEU A 237 12.33 2.19 -16.83
N ILE A 238 11.35 1.32 -16.60
CA ILE A 238 9.92 1.60 -16.88
C ILE A 238 9.38 2.75 -16.02
N ASN A 239 9.82 2.86 -14.75
CA ASN A 239 9.29 3.90 -13.86
C ASN A 239 9.98 5.26 -14.02
N TYR A 240 11.14 5.33 -14.68
CA TYR A 240 11.91 6.56 -14.86
C TYR A 240 12.11 6.98 -16.33
N ALA A 241 11.51 6.23 -17.27
CA ALA A 241 11.45 6.60 -18.69
C ALA A 241 10.21 7.44 -18.98
#